data_1f7bf0cda18300c81b1b9f34dbfe0e1c
#
_entry.id   1f7bf0cda18300c81b1b9f34dbfe0e1c
#
_cell.length_a   1.000
_cell.length_b   1.000
_cell.length_c   1.000
_cell.angle_alpha   90.00
_cell.angle_beta   90.00
_cell.angle_gamma   90.00
#
_symmetry.space_group_name_H-M   'P 1'
#
loop_
_entity.id
_entity.type
_entity.pdbx_description
1 polymer ?
#
loop_
_entity_poly.entity_id
_entity_poly.type
_entity_poly.pdbx_seq_one_letter_code
_entity_poly.pdbx_strand_id
1 'polypeptide(L)'
;MFTRKEKNMLYDPYFEMIRETEQFIEVRSANTGHCWSVFKNIYNAPRKITLYHKHKESDRYFHQHRVCRTVVDAVSEIKSHDEYVLEEKTKQKESSVRTERRLKVHESSGYKYKPTPSILLKGDWLKNVGFNSGDQVRVLCEDGKLTITSES
;
A
#
# COMPACT_ATOMS: atom_id res chain seq x y z
N MET A 1 19.03 -6.33 27.16
CA MET A 1 18.94 -7.62 26.45
C MET A 1 17.48 -8.07 26.35
N PHE A 2 17.11 -8.74 25.28
CA PHE A 2 15.83 -9.45 25.14
C PHE A 2 15.86 -10.75 25.93
N THR A 3 14.77 -11.05 26.63
CA THR A 3 14.60 -12.33 27.29
C THR A 3 14.31 -13.43 26.26
N ARG A 4 14.52 -14.72 26.63
CA ARG A 4 14.18 -15.86 25.76
C ARG A 4 12.71 -15.84 25.32
N LYS A 5 11.80 -15.46 26.22
CA LYS A 5 10.36 -15.37 25.95
C LYS A 5 10.07 -14.28 24.91
N GLU A 6 10.71 -13.11 25.01
CA GLU A 6 10.56 -12.00 24.06
C GLU A 6 11.10 -12.38 22.67
N LYS A 7 12.24 -13.07 22.62
CA LYS A 7 12.82 -13.56 21.35
C LYS A 7 11.91 -14.56 20.65
N ASN A 8 11.35 -15.52 21.41
CA ASN A 8 10.44 -16.52 20.87
C ASN A 8 9.20 -15.90 20.17
N MET A 9 8.75 -14.72 20.59
CA MET A 9 7.65 -14.01 19.94
C MET A 9 8.05 -13.44 18.57
N LEU A 10 9.32 -13.12 18.37
CA LEU A 10 9.87 -12.62 17.11
C LEU A 10 10.45 -13.74 16.24
N TYR A 11 10.57 -14.96 16.78
CA TYR A 11 10.89 -16.18 16.03
C TYR A 11 9.65 -16.94 15.56
N ASP A 12 8.47 -16.37 15.75
CA ASP A 12 7.21 -16.88 15.19
C ASP A 12 7.33 -16.98 13.66
N PRO A 13 6.77 -18.03 13.00
CA PRO A 13 6.76 -18.16 11.54
C PRO A 13 6.15 -16.97 10.77
N TYR A 14 5.43 -16.10 11.48
CA TYR A 14 4.97 -14.82 10.94
C TYR A 14 6.11 -13.90 10.51
N PHE A 15 7.30 -14.08 11.09
CA PHE A 15 8.46 -13.24 10.87
C PHE A 15 9.62 -14.01 10.28
N GLU A 16 10.30 -13.38 9.34
CA GLU A 16 11.63 -13.77 8.88
C GLU A 16 12.67 -12.93 9.63
N MET A 17 13.61 -13.59 10.32
CA MET A 17 14.69 -12.93 11.04
C MET A 17 15.70 -12.33 10.05
N ILE A 18 15.94 -11.02 10.13
CA ILE A 18 16.97 -10.33 9.34
C ILE A 18 18.25 -10.18 10.16
N ARG A 19 18.12 -9.66 11.37
CA ARG A 19 19.28 -9.34 12.22
C ARG A 19 18.91 -9.32 13.69
N GLU A 20 19.81 -9.80 14.53
CA GLU A 20 19.65 -9.76 15.98
C GLU A 20 20.88 -9.14 16.63
N THR A 21 20.65 -8.28 17.63
CA THR A 21 21.65 -7.70 18.52
C THR A 21 21.14 -7.72 19.97
N GLU A 22 21.93 -7.26 20.91
CA GLU A 22 21.49 -7.12 22.31
C GLU A 22 20.39 -6.06 22.49
N GLN A 23 20.38 -5.03 21.65
CA GLN A 23 19.51 -3.85 21.77
C GLN A 23 18.32 -3.88 20.82
N PHE A 24 18.44 -4.50 19.66
CA PHE A 24 17.36 -4.57 18.69
C PHE A 24 17.32 -5.91 17.95
N ILE A 25 16.14 -6.24 17.48
CA ILE A 25 15.88 -7.38 16.61
C ILE A 25 15.17 -6.83 15.37
N GLU A 26 15.71 -7.14 14.19
CA GLU A 26 15.12 -6.80 12.89
C GLU A 26 14.47 -8.02 12.28
N VAL A 27 13.21 -7.85 11.91
CA VAL A 27 12.40 -8.92 11.30
C VAL A 27 11.70 -8.38 10.06
N ARG A 28 11.35 -9.29 9.15
CA ARG A 28 10.46 -9.05 8.02
C ARG A 28 9.16 -9.78 8.22
N SER A 29 8.04 -9.12 7.99
CA SER A 29 6.73 -9.76 7.98
C SER A 29 6.59 -10.64 6.73
N ALA A 30 6.29 -11.91 6.89
CA ALA A 30 6.20 -12.87 5.78
C ALA A 30 5.07 -12.53 4.78
N ASN A 31 3.99 -11.90 5.24
CA ASN A 31 2.80 -11.60 4.44
C ASN A 31 2.86 -10.25 3.71
N THR A 32 3.50 -9.23 4.28
CA THR A 32 3.61 -7.90 3.66
C THR A 32 4.97 -7.62 3.05
N GLY A 33 6.02 -8.29 3.53
CA GLY A 33 7.41 -8.03 3.21
C GLY A 33 7.98 -6.78 3.89
N HIS A 34 7.21 -6.13 4.77
CA HIS A 34 7.66 -4.96 5.51
C HIS A 34 8.72 -5.34 6.55
N CYS A 35 9.71 -4.48 6.72
CA CYS A 35 10.79 -4.69 7.67
C CYS A 35 10.59 -3.84 8.92
N TRP A 36 10.84 -4.46 10.06
CA TRP A 36 10.65 -3.90 11.38
C TRP A 36 11.91 -4.01 12.21
N SER A 37 12.25 -2.96 12.94
CA SER A 37 13.30 -3.00 13.96
C SER A 37 12.65 -2.78 15.32
N VAL A 38 12.68 -3.80 16.15
CA VAL A 38 12.18 -3.79 17.53
C VAL A 38 13.34 -3.42 18.43
N PHE A 39 13.40 -2.17 18.86
CA PHE A 39 14.50 -1.64 19.67
C PHE A 39 14.11 -1.60 21.14
N LYS A 40 14.92 -2.25 21.99
CA LYS A 40 14.70 -2.26 23.44
C LYS A 40 15.47 -1.14 24.11
N ASN A 41 14.75 -0.11 24.56
CA ASN A 41 15.35 1.01 25.28
C ASN A 41 15.51 0.64 26.76
N ILE A 42 16.75 0.59 27.23
CA ILE A 42 17.06 0.24 28.63
C ILE A 42 16.93 1.41 29.59
N TYR A 43 16.87 2.64 29.06
CA TYR A 43 16.89 3.86 29.89
C TYR A 43 15.50 4.50 30.09
N ASN A 44 14.52 4.19 29.26
CA ASN A 44 13.18 4.78 29.31
C ASN A 44 12.13 3.83 29.87
N ALA A 45 11.92 3.85 31.18
CA ALA A 45 10.71 3.29 31.81
C ALA A 45 9.58 4.34 31.83
N PRO A 46 8.31 3.98 31.63
CA PRO A 46 7.73 2.63 31.45
C PRO A 46 7.71 2.11 29.99
N ARG A 47 8.11 2.92 29.03
CA ARG A 47 8.05 2.56 27.58
C ARG A 47 9.40 2.06 27.13
N LYS A 48 9.54 0.74 27.04
CA LYS A 48 10.83 0.09 26.83
C LYS A 48 11.14 -0.31 25.38
N ILE A 49 10.13 -0.32 24.53
CA ILE A 49 10.26 -0.80 23.14
C ILE A 49 9.94 0.35 22.18
N THR A 50 10.87 0.67 21.29
CA THR A 50 10.60 1.54 20.15
C THR A 50 10.54 0.69 18.89
N LEU A 51 9.45 0.80 18.18
CA LEU A 51 9.21 0.11 16.93
C LEU A 51 9.53 1.04 15.76
N TYR A 52 10.43 0.62 14.91
CA TYR A 52 10.78 1.28 13.66
C TYR A 52 10.34 0.44 12.47
N HIS A 53 10.01 1.08 11.38
CA HIS A 53 9.42 0.46 10.20
C HIS A 53 10.06 0.97 8.90
N LYS A 54 10.16 0.10 7.89
CA LYS A 54 10.42 0.43 6.49
C LYS A 54 9.65 -0.52 5.58
N HIS A 55 9.23 -0.02 4.41
CA HIS A 55 8.36 -0.79 3.51
C HIS A 55 9.09 -1.90 2.75
N LYS A 56 10.38 -1.68 2.43
CA LYS A 56 11.20 -2.64 1.69
C LYS A 56 12.55 -2.79 2.37
N GLU A 57 13.17 -3.94 2.23
CA GLU A 57 14.53 -4.15 2.74
C GLU A 57 15.54 -3.20 2.11
N SER A 58 15.35 -2.87 0.82
CA SER A 58 16.19 -1.93 0.07
C SER A 58 16.05 -0.47 0.53
N ASP A 59 15.03 -0.12 1.31
CA ASP A 59 14.86 1.24 1.80
C ASP A 59 16.01 1.60 2.74
N ARG A 60 16.58 2.78 2.53
CA ARG A 60 17.81 3.21 3.21
C ARG A 60 17.60 3.43 4.71
N TYR A 61 16.42 3.91 5.11
CA TYR A 61 16.15 4.32 6.48
C TYR A 61 14.88 3.68 7.03
N PHE A 62 14.95 3.35 8.33
CA PHE A 62 13.77 3.09 9.14
C PHE A 62 13.19 4.43 9.65
N HIS A 63 11.88 4.54 9.73
CA HIS A 63 11.20 5.61 10.45
C HIS A 63 10.59 5.07 11.75
N GLN A 64 10.48 5.91 12.77
CA GLN A 64 9.83 5.51 14.01
C GLN A 64 8.34 5.35 13.78
N HIS A 65 7.82 4.16 14.08
CA HIS A 65 6.41 3.84 13.94
C HIS A 65 5.66 4.08 15.27
N ARG A 66 6.10 3.42 16.34
CA ARG A 66 5.43 3.50 17.63
C ARG A 66 6.37 3.20 18.80
N VAL A 67 5.99 3.70 20.00
CA VAL A 67 6.63 3.32 21.26
C VAL A 67 5.68 2.44 22.05
N CYS A 68 6.11 1.23 22.39
CA CYS A 68 5.35 0.18 23.05
C CYS A 68 5.87 -0.05 24.49
N ARG A 69 5.03 -0.61 25.35
CA ARG A 69 5.44 -0.99 26.71
C ARG A 69 6.21 -2.30 26.73
N THR A 70 5.79 -3.25 25.89
CA THR A 70 6.32 -4.61 25.88
C THR A 70 6.57 -5.07 24.43
N VAL A 71 7.34 -6.16 24.27
CA VAL A 71 7.50 -6.84 22.97
C VAL A 71 6.17 -7.44 22.50
N VAL A 72 5.29 -7.85 23.42
CA VAL A 72 3.94 -8.33 23.06
C VAL A 72 3.16 -7.24 22.35
N ASP A 73 3.14 -6.02 22.90
CA ASP A 73 2.46 -4.88 22.29
C ASP A 73 3.07 -4.53 20.91
N ALA A 74 4.40 -4.61 20.79
CA ALA A 74 5.09 -4.36 19.54
C ALA A 74 4.73 -5.38 18.47
N VAL A 75 4.69 -6.67 18.79
CA VAL A 75 4.26 -7.74 17.87
C VAL A 75 2.80 -7.58 17.47
N SER A 76 1.92 -7.24 18.41
CA SER A 76 0.52 -6.97 18.12
C SER A 76 0.35 -5.78 17.17
N GLU A 77 1.11 -4.71 17.39
CA GLU A 77 1.11 -3.52 16.52
C GLU A 77 1.59 -3.84 15.10
N ILE A 78 2.64 -4.64 14.95
CA ILE A 78 3.13 -5.09 13.63
C ILE A 78 2.02 -5.86 12.90
N LYS A 79 1.40 -6.83 13.58
CA LYS A 79 0.35 -7.66 12.97
C LYS A 79 -0.87 -6.83 12.56
N SER A 80 -1.31 -5.89 13.40
CA SER A 80 -2.39 -4.95 13.08
C SER A 80 -2.08 -4.05 11.89
N HIS A 81 -0.87 -3.52 11.82
CA HIS A 81 -0.43 -2.70 10.69
C HIS A 81 -0.40 -3.51 9.40
N ASP A 82 0.12 -4.72 9.43
CA ASP A 82 0.19 -5.59 8.26
C ASP A 82 -1.20 -5.98 7.76
N GLU A 83 -2.13 -6.27 8.68
CA GLU A 83 -3.53 -6.54 8.36
C GLU A 83 -4.19 -5.35 7.65
N TYR A 84 -4.01 -4.15 8.19
CA TYR A 84 -4.47 -2.91 7.55
C TYR A 84 -3.91 -2.74 6.13
N VAL A 85 -2.61 -2.96 5.93
CA VAL A 85 -1.96 -2.86 4.61
C VAL A 85 -2.52 -3.87 3.62
N LEU A 86 -2.80 -5.09 4.06
CA LEU A 86 -3.39 -6.14 3.21
C LEU A 86 -4.83 -5.81 2.83
N GLU A 87 -5.63 -5.31 3.78
CA GLU A 87 -6.99 -4.86 3.51
C GLU A 87 -7.03 -3.71 2.51
N GLU A 88 -6.15 -2.70 2.67
CA GLU A 88 -6.06 -1.58 1.72
C GLU A 88 -5.65 -2.04 0.32
N LYS A 89 -4.70 -2.97 0.20
CA LYS A 89 -4.33 -3.57 -1.10
C LYS A 89 -5.50 -4.32 -1.73
N THR A 90 -6.31 -5.03 -0.93
CA THR A 90 -7.49 -5.74 -1.40
C THR A 90 -8.57 -4.77 -1.89
N LYS A 91 -8.87 -3.72 -1.12
CA LYS A 91 -9.81 -2.65 -1.51
C LYS A 91 -9.38 -1.94 -2.79
N GLN A 92 -8.07 -1.66 -2.94
CA GLN A 92 -7.52 -1.06 -4.17
C GLN A 92 -7.66 -2.00 -5.37
N LYS A 93 -7.42 -3.30 -5.19
CA LYS A 93 -7.59 -4.32 -6.24
C LYS A 93 -9.06 -4.45 -6.64
N GLU A 94 -9.97 -4.50 -5.70
CA GLU A 94 -11.43 -4.53 -5.96
C GLU A 94 -11.90 -3.26 -6.66
N SER A 95 -11.39 -2.09 -6.27
CA SER A 95 -11.67 -0.81 -6.95
C SER A 95 -11.14 -0.77 -8.38
N SER A 96 -10.03 -1.44 -8.68
CA SER A 96 -9.46 -1.54 -10.03
C SER A 96 -10.22 -2.51 -10.95
N VAL A 97 -10.95 -3.47 -10.38
CA VAL A 97 -11.75 -4.49 -11.11
C VAL A 97 -13.18 -4.03 -11.39
N ARG A 98 -13.56 -2.79 -11.03
CA ARG A 98 -14.89 -2.28 -11.41
C ARG A 98 -15.06 -2.28 -12.92
N THR A 99 -15.93 -3.17 -13.42
CA THR A 99 -16.28 -3.30 -14.83
C THR A 99 -17.24 -2.21 -15.33
N GLU A 100 -17.88 -1.47 -14.42
CA GLU A 100 -18.80 -0.36 -14.71
C GLU A 100 -18.38 0.90 -13.98
N ARG A 101 -18.39 2.03 -14.68
CA ARG A 101 -18.15 3.36 -14.12
C ARG A 101 -19.21 4.33 -14.63
N ARG A 102 -19.82 5.07 -13.71
CA ARG A 102 -20.77 6.14 -14.05
C ARG A 102 -20.01 7.45 -14.15
N LEU A 103 -20.02 8.02 -15.32
CA LEU A 103 -19.36 9.29 -15.64
C LEU A 103 -20.42 10.31 -16.06
N LYS A 104 -20.15 11.58 -15.78
CA LYS A 104 -21.02 12.67 -16.21
C LYS A 104 -20.46 13.28 -17.48
N VAL A 105 -21.34 13.60 -18.44
CA VAL A 105 -20.98 14.44 -19.58
C VAL A 105 -20.86 15.88 -19.08
N HIS A 106 -19.74 16.50 -19.33
CA HIS A 106 -19.44 17.88 -18.95
C HIS A 106 -19.48 18.78 -20.17
N GLU A 107 -19.65 20.07 -19.96
CA GLU A 107 -19.39 21.07 -20.99
C GLU A 107 -17.91 21.44 -20.95
N SER A 108 -17.29 21.48 -22.12
CA SER A 108 -15.95 22.03 -22.31
C SER A 108 -15.99 23.12 -23.37
N SER A 109 -14.99 24.01 -23.36
CA SER A 109 -14.86 25.06 -24.37
C SER A 109 -14.42 24.42 -25.69
N GLY A 110 -15.29 24.45 -26.68
CA GLY A 110 -15.01 24.00 -28.05
C GLY A 110 -14.48 25.12 -28.94
N TYR A 111 -14.44 24.89 -30.28
CA TYR A 111 -14.01 25.87 -31.25
C TYR A 111 -14.86 27.15 -31.15
N LYS A 112 -14.20 28.31 -31.10
CA LYS A 112 -14.81 29.64 -30.91
C LYS A 112 -15.60 29.75 -29.60
N TYR A 113 -15.14 29.11 -28.51
CA TYR A 113 -15.77 29.16 -27.19
C TYR A 113 -17.21 28.66 -27.10
N LYS A 114 -17.65 27.85 -28.09
CA LYS A 114 -18.97 27.21 -28.01
C LYS A 114 -18.96 26.09 -26.97
N PRO A 115 -19.97 26.01 -26.09
CA PRO A 115 -20.15 24.90 -25.21
C PRO A 115 -20.21 23.58 -25.99
N THR A 116 -19.32 22.64 -25.68
CA THR A 116 -19.22 21.35 -26.38
C THR A 116 -19.29 20.23 -25.35
N PRO A 117 -20.15 19.20 -25.55
CA PRO A 117 -20.19 18.05 -24.67
C PRO A 117 -18.87 17.31 -24.64
N SER A 118 -18.43 16.91 -23.45
CA SER A 118 -17.18 16.14 -23.27
C SER A 118 -17.35 15.04 -22.22
N ILE A 119 -16.70 13.91 -22.44
CA ILE A 119 -16.55 12.82 -21.48
C ILE A 119 -15.07 12.64 -21.18
N LEU A 120 -14.69 12.77 -19.90
CA LEU A 120 -13.32 12.59 -19.47
C LEU A 120 -13.14 11.16 -18.89
N LEU A 121 -12.35 10.36 -19.58
CA LEU A 121 -11.87 9.06 -19.10
C LEU A 121 -10.48 9.25 -18.49
N LYS A 122 -10.34 9.09 -17.17
CA LYS A 122 -9.07 9.30 -16.47
C LYS A 122 -8.93 8.35 -15.28
N GLY A 123 -7.74 7.77 -15.12
CA GLY A 123 -7.36 6.95 -13.96
C GLY A 123 -6.55 5.72 -14.34
N ASP A 124 -5.86 5.14 -13.34
CA ASP A 124 -5.03 3.95 -13.56
C ASP A 124 -5.81 2.70 -14.00
N TRP A 125 -7.12 2.70 -13.78
CA TRP A 125 -8.02 1.64 -14.26
C TRP A 125 -8.00 1.49 -15.79
N LEU A 126 -7.66 2.53 -16.55
CA LEU A 126 -7.52 2.47 -18.01
C LEU A 126 -6.40 1.49 -18.40
N LYS A 127 -5.27 1.50 -17.67
CA LYS A 127 -4.18 0.54 -17.88
C LYS A 127 -4.64 -0.90 -17.63
N ASN A 128 -5.47 -1.09 -16.59
CA ASN A 128 -5.97 -2.42 -16.22
C ASN A 128 -6.91 -3.02 -17.26
N VAL A 129 -7.50 -2.20 -18.12
CA VAL A 129 -8.36 -2.62 -19.24
C VAL A 129 -7.66 -2.44 -20.61
N GLY A 130 -6.33 -2.26 -20.60
CA GLY A 130 -5.50 -2.32 -21.81
C GLY A 130 -5.22 -0.98 -22.50
N PHE A 131 -5.56 0.17 -21.90
CA PHE A 131 -5.26 1.50 -22.44
C PHE A 131 -4.05 2.12 -21.74
N ASN A 132 -2.93 2.27 -22.44
CA ASN A 132 -1.72 2.90 -21.92
C ASN A 132 -1.57 4.32 -22.44
N SER A 133 -0.75 5.11 -21.76
CA SER A 133 -0.43 6.47 -22.22
C SER A 133 0.33 6.41 -23.54
N GLY A 134 -0.19 7.08 -24.57
CA GLY A 134 0.38 7.09 -25.92
C GLY A 134 -0.30 6.12 -26.91
N ASP A 135 -1.15 5.21 -26.43
CA ASP A 135 -1.91 4.34 -27.30
C ASP A 135 -2.89 5.15 -28.17
N GLN A 136 -3.04 4.71 -29.43
CA GLN A 136 -4.12 5.18 -30.28
C GLN A 136 -5.40 4.42 -29.99
N VAL A 137 -6.52 5.12 -30.05
CA VAL A 137 -7.84 4.51 -29.78
C VAL A 137 -8.79 4.79 -30.93
N ARG A 138 -9.60 3.79 -31.25
CA ARG A 138 -10.74 3.93 -32.16
C ARG A 138 -11.98 4.16 -31.34
N VAL A 139 -12.77 5.17 -31.71
CA VAL A 139 -14.08 5.46 -31.10
C VAL A 139 -15.17 5.23 -32.15
N LEU A 140 -15.99 4.19 -31.92
CA LEU A 140 -17.18 3.96 -32.73
C LEU A 140 -18.35 4.65 -32.05
N CYS A 141 -19.04 5.51 -32.82
CA CYS A 141 -20.16 6.33 -32.36
C CYS A 141 -21.47 5.75 -32.92
N GLU A 142 -22.36 5.38 -32.02
CA GLU A 142 -23.73 4.92 -32.32
C GLU A 142 -24.71 5.79 -31.51
N ASP A 143 -25.97 5.75 -31.81
CA ASP A 143 -26.99 6.52 -31.07
C ASP A 143 -26.98 6.10 -29.57
N GLY A 144 -26.66 7.03 -28.70
CA GLY A 144 -26.58 6.82 -27.25
C GLY A 144 -25.45 5.89 -26.77
N LYS A 145 -24.52 5.45 -27.66
CA LYS A 145 -23.46 4.51 -27.32
C LYS A 145 -22.11 4.91 -27.94
N LEU A 146 -21.07 4.85 -27.14
CA LEU A 146 -19.67 4.97 -27.57
C LEU A 146 -18.92 3.68 -27.24
N THR A 147 -18.29 3.09 -28.26
CA THR A 147 -17.39 1.94 -28.07
C THR A 147 -15.96 2.40 -28.34
N ILE A 148 -15.07 2.23 -27.36
CA ILE A 148 -13.66 2.63 -27.44
C ILE A 148 -12.80 1.38 -27.43
N THR A 149 -11.94 1.22 -28.43
CA THR A 149 -11.01 0.10 -28.57
C THR A 149 -9.57 0.63 -28.73
N SER A 150 -8.61 -0.06 -28.13
CA SER A 150 -7.19 0.21 -28.36
C SER A 150 -6.79 -0.29 -29.74
N GLU A 151 -6.07 0.51 -30.51
CA GLU A 151 -5.42 0.09 -31.74
C GLU A 151 -3.97 -0.28 -31.41
N SER A 152 -3.68 -1.57 -31.42
CA SER A 152 -2.32 -2.10 -31.22
C SER A 152 -1.55 -2.06 -32.53
#